data_67daef8b2a1498bac06ccc7a4729f88a
#
_entry.id   67daef8b2a1498bac06ccc7a4729f88a
#
_cell.length_a   1.000
_cell.length_b   1.000
_cell.length_c   1.000
_cell.angle_alpha   90.00
_cell.angle_beta   90.00
_cell.angle_gamma   90.00
#
_symmetry.space_group_name_H-M   'P 1'
#
loop_
_entity.id
_entity.type
_entity.pdbx_description
1 polymer ?
#
loop_
_entity_poly.entity_id
_entity_poly.type
_entity_poly.pdbx_seq_one_letter_code
_entity_poly.pdbx_strand_id
1 'polypeptide(L)'
;DERVAHDYIDHMIYEANGHADTDDQEVLAIRAKFEELYSKFKTETDAAAEKVRAAGGLYILGTERHESRRIDNQLRGRAGRQGDPGESSFYISLEDDLMRLFGSERIQNMMDTLGIADDEPIDQKILSGAIENAQKKIESRNFGVRKHVLEYDDVLNTQRQTIYAQRLQVLEGKDVKDNIVKMIDETIAHAVHAAIGEHNLISTEMVEQARRPFIGVFLRPEDCTFTPEECDDLTADQLTNILADQAHKVYDAKEQALGSPIMRELERVVLLKNVDSKWMDHIDAMTELRNGIGLRAYGQYDPVVEYKREGFDMFDAMIDSIREDTVRMIFLAQVRTREEPKREQVAKETGAAGAADGSVKAEPKRAGKKPGPNDPCPCGSGKKYKKCCYLKPDDPYK
;
A
#
# COMPACT_ATOMS: atom_id res chain seq x y z
N ASP A 1 1.02 -40.37 12.47
CA ASP A 1 1.15 -39.09 11.77
C ASP A 1 2.38 -38.34 12.25
N GLU A 2 3.46 -38.42 11.49
CA GLU A 2 4.77 -37.80 11.81
C GLU A 2 4.68 -36.27 12.04
N ARG A 3 3.80 -35.55 11.33
CA ARG A 3 3.61 -34.09 11.51
C ARG A 3 3.06 -33.73 12.90
N VAL A 4 2.10 -34.50 13.41
CA VAL A 4 1.52 -34.26 14.74
C VAL A 4 2.55 -34.53 15.83
N ALA A 5 3.45 -35.49 15.61
CA ALA A 5 4.56 -35.76 16.53
C ALA A 5 5.60 -34.65 16.55
N HIS A 6 5.90 -34.04 15.39
CA HIS A 6 6.79 -32.87 15.28
C HIS A 6 6.22 -31.63 15.96
N ASP A 7 4.97 -31.29 15.66
CA ASP A 7 4.29 -30.14 16.28
C ASP A 7 4.22 -30.30 17.82
N TYR A 8 4.03 -31.52 18.32
CA TYR A 8 4.01 -31.78 19.74
C TYR A 8 5.41 -31.63 20.36
N ILE A 9 6.46 -32.11 19.71
CA ILE A 9 7.85 -31.96 20.18
C ILE A 9 8.27 -30.51 20.18
N ASP A 10 7.94 -29.73 19.12
CA ASP A 10 8.23 -28.30 19.04
C ASP A 10 7.52 -27.52 20.14
N HIS A 11 6.27 -27.87 20.45
CA HIS A 11 5.54 -27.29 21.56
C HIS A 11 6.21 -27.61 22.90
N MET A 12 6.62 -28.86 23.13
CA MET A 12 7.32 -29.26 24.34
C MET A 12 8.68 -28.55 24.52
N ILE A 13 9.42 -28.33 23.42
CA ILE A 13 10.67 -27.58 23.44
C ILE A 13 10.41 -26.11 23.77
N TYR A 14 9.35 -25.52 23.20
CA TYR A 14 8.93 -24.15 23.49
C TYR A 14 8.55 -23.99 24.98
N GLU A 15 7.72 -24.88 25.51
CA GLU A 15 7.32 -24.87 26.93
C GLU A 15 8.53 -25.02 27.86
N ALA A 16 9.49 -25.91 27.51
CA ALA A 16 10.71 -26.11 28.31
C ALA A 16 11.58 -24.82 28.38
N ASN A 17 11.64 -24.03 27.29
CA ASN A 17 12.52 -22.86 27.18
C ASN A 17 11.81 -21.53 27.44
N GLY A 18 10.48 -21.48 27.34
CA GLY A 18 9.70 -20.24 27.31
C GLY A 18 9.38 -19.62 28.67
N HIS A 19 9.49 -20.35 29.76
CA HIS A 19 9.10 -19.88 31.09
C HIS A 19 10.32 -19.80 32.04
N ALA A 20 10.75 -18.56 32.38
CA ALA A 20 11.94 -18.37 33.22
C ALA A 20 11.73 -18.87 34.65
N ASP A 21 10.62 -18.51 35.30
CA ASP A 21 10.25 -18.89 36.68
C ASP A 21 8.83 -19.44 36.68
N THR A 22 8.72 -20.79 36.76
CA THR A 22 7.43 -21.46 36.85
C THR A 22 7.47 -22.55 37.93
N ASP A 23 6.39 -22.63 38.70
CA ASP A 23 6.13 -23.69 39.67
C ASP A 23 5.29 -24.85 39.10
N ASP A 24 5.02 -24.80 37.79
CA ASP A 24 4.23 -25.82 37.09
C ASP A 24 5.01 -27.14 37.01
N GLN A 25 4.48 -28.17 37.65
CA GLN A 25 5.08 -29.49 37.75
C GLN A 25 5.28 -30.18 36.40
N GLU A 26 4.39 -29.92 35.45
CA GLU A 26 4.45 -30.49 34.11
C GLU A 26 5.60 -29.84 33.30
N VAL A 27 5.74 -28.52 33.35
CA VAL A 27 6.85 -27.79 32.72
C VAL A 27 8.19 -28.17 33.34
N LEU A 28 8.26 -28.35 34.68
CA LEU A 28 9.47 -28.76 35.37
C LEU A 28 9.89 -30.19 34.98
N ALA A 29 8.92 -31.10 34.81
CA ALA A 29 9.21 -32.47 34.35
C ALA A 29 9.73 -32.47 32.89
N ILE A 30 9.16 -31.65 32.01
CA ILE A 30 9.61 -31.51 30.65
C ILE A 30 11.04 -30.94 30.60
N ARG A 31 11.35 -29.93 31.42
CA ARG A 31 12.70 -29.37 31.55
C ARG A 31 13.72 -30.40 32.01
N ALA A 32 13.38 -31.15 33.05
CA ALA A 32 14.27 -32.20 33.55
C ALA A 32 14.58 -33.23 32.46
N LYS A 33 13.57 -33.65 31.69
CA LYS A 33 13.75 -34.58 30.59
C LYS A 33 14.56 -33.99 29.43
N PHE A 34 14.32 -32.72 29.10
CA PHE A 34 15.11 -32.00 28.10
C PHE A 34 16.58 -31.91 28.52
N GLU A 35 16.84 -31.59 29.77
CA GLU A 35 18.20 -31.43 30.30
C GLU A 35 18.97 -32.77 30.37
N GLU A 36 18.29 -33.85 30.71
CA GLU A 36 18.84 -35.22 30.63
C GLU A 36 19.27 -35.57 29.20
N LEU A 37 18.37 -35.36 28.23
CA LEU A 37 18.64 -35.64 26.82
C LEU A 37 19.72 -34.72 26.24
N TYR A 38 19.65 -33.43 26.57
CA TYR A 38 20.63 -32.42 26.14
C TYR A 38 22.05 -32.80 26.66
N SER A 39 22.18 -33.11 27.92
CA SER A 39 23.47 -33.48 28.51
C SER A 39 24.06 -34.74 27.86
N LYS A 40 23.21 -35.73 27.56
CA LYS A 40 23.63 -36.97 26.89
C LYS A 40 24.16 -36.66 25.48
N PHE A 41 23.37 -35.95 24.65
CA PHE A 41 23.77 -35.65 23.29
C PHE A 41 24.89 -34.59 23.22
N LYS A 42 24.98 -33.69 24.20
CA LYS A 42 26.05 -32.72 24.28
C LYS A 42 27.42 -33.39 24.47
N THR A 43 27.48 -34.41 25.28
CA THR A 43 28.75 -35.14 25.49
C THR A 43 29.25 -35.79 24.18
N GLU A 44 28.35 -36.35 23.40
CA GLU A 44 28.67 -36.93 22.08
C GLU A 44 29.07 -35.86 21.06
N THR A 45 28.32 -34.74 21.01
CA THR A 45 28.58 -33.63 20.05
C THR A 45 29.82 -32.88 20.43
N ASP A 46 30.15 -32.66 21.70
CA ASP A 46 31.39 -32.01 22.13
C ASP A 46 32.61 -32.81 21.72
N ALA A 47 32.58 -34.16 21.90
CA ALA A 47 33.65 -35.04 21.43
C ALA A 47 33.82 -35.03 19.89
N ALA A 48 32.72 -34.91 19.14
CA ALA A 48 32.75 -34.76 17.70
C ALA A 48 33.28 -33.36 17.28
N ALA A 49 32.89 -32.28 18.00
CA ALA A 49 33.36 -30.93 17.75
C ALA A 49 34.87 -30.81 17.91
N GLU A 50 35.48 -31.45 18.93
CA GLU A 50 36.94 -31.47 19.07
C GLU A 50 37.63 -32.16 17.91
N LYS A 51 37.10 -33.24 17.38
CA LYS A 51 37.65 -33.87 16.16
C LYS A 51 37.56 -32.95 14.94
N VAL A 52 36.46 -32.23 14.75
CA VAL A 52 36.30 -31.26 13.67
C VAL A 52 37.29 -30.11 13.81
N ARG A 53 37.47 -29.55 15.00
CA ARG A 53 38.47 -28.50 15.26
C ARG A 53 39.89 -28.97 14.99
N ALA A 54 40.24 -30.18 15.41
CA ALA A 54 41.55 -30.80 15.15
C ALA A 54 41.81 -31.08 13.68
N ALA A 55 40.75 -31.32 12.89
CA ALA A 55 40.81 -31.48 11.45
C ALA A 55 40.92 -30.13 10.64
N GLY A 56 40.90 -29.00 11.34
CA GLY A 56 40.98 -27.66 10.70
C GLY A 56 39.66 -26.90 10.65
N GLY A 57 38.59 -27.41 11.27
CA GLY A 57 37.28 -26.74 11.36
C GLY A 57 36.45 -26.84 10.10
N LEU A 58 35.59 -25.84 9.88
CA LEU A 58 34.68 -25.82 8.74
C LEU A 58 35.41 -25.33 7.47
N TYR A 59 35.38 -26.18 6.46
CA TYR A 59 35.85 -25.83 5.12
C TYR A 59 34.68 -25.40 4.23
N ILE A 60 34.73 -24.17 3.69
CA ILE A 60 33.72 -23.63 2.79
C ILE A 60 34.23 -23.64 1.37
N LEU A 61 33.47 -24.31 0.51
CA LEU A 61 33.76 -24.37 -0.93
C LEU A 61 32.67 -23.59 -1.65
N GLY A 62 33.06 -22.49 -2.31
CA GLY A 62 32.18 -21.73 -3.20
C GLY A 62 32.41 -22.16 -4.64
N THR A 63 31.37 -22.47 -5.39
CA THR A 63 31.44 -22.91 -6.79
C THR A 63 31.28 -21.74 -7.77
N GLU A 64 30.91 -20.57 -7.26
CA GLU A 64 30.77 -19.32 -8.01
C GLU A 64 30.95 -18.11 -7.10
N ARG A 65 31.07 -16.91 -7.69
CA ARG A 65 31.13 -15.65 -6.92
C ARG A 65 29.77 -14.95 -7.01
N HIS A 66 29.35 -14.36 -5.88
CA HIS A 66 28.18 -13.50 -5.87
C HIS A 66 28.46 -12.14 -6.53
N GLU A 67 27.41 -11.46 -6.92
CA GLU A 67 27.51 -10.09 -7.47
C GLU A 67 28.08 -9.08 -6.47
N SER A 68 27.95 -9.35 -5.17
CA SER A 68 28.45 -8.47 -4.11
C SER A 68 29.55 -9.15 -3.30
N ARG A 69 30.69 -8.48 -3.21
CA ARG A 69 31.82 -8.89 -2.36
C ARG A 69 31.43 -9.08 -0.89
N ARG A 70 30.44 -8.31 -0.40
CA ARG A 70 29.94 -8.43 0.97
C ARG A 70 29.32 -9.79 1.22
N ILE A 71 28.58 -10.34 0.26
CA ILE A 71 27.95 -11.66 0.38
C ILE A 71 29.01 -12.75 0.36
N ASP A 72 30.03 -12.65 -0.50
CA ASP A 72 31.18 -13.57 -0.50
C ASP A 72 31.89 -13.56 0.86
N ASN A 73 32.11 -12.39 1.44
CA ASN A 73 32.72 -12.27 2.77
C ASN A 73 31.83 -12.85 3.88
N GLN A 74 30.49 -12.72 3.76
CA GLN A 74 29.57 -13.37 4.69
C GLN A 74 29.62 -14.90 4.58
N LEU A 75 29.78 -15.42 3.36
CA LEU A 75 29.97 -16.87 3.15
C LEU A 75 31.29 -17.33 3.77
N ARG A 76 32.40 -16.64 3.46
CA ARG A 76 33.72 -16.94 4.06
C ARG A 76 33.67 -16.84 5.59
N GLY A 77 33.00 -15.85 6.14
CA GLY A 77 32.85 -15.63 7.57
C GLY A 77 31.98 -16.67 8.28
N ARG A 78 31.48 -17.69 7.59
CA ARG A 78 30.86 -18.86 8.22
C ARG A 78 31.91 -19.85 8.74
N ALA A 79 33.08 -19.87 8.12
CA ALA A 79 34.26 -20.54 8.69
C ALA A 79 34.88 -19.65 9.79
N GLY A 80 35.49 -20.24 10.79
CA GLY A 80 36.20 -19.52 11.84
C GLY A 80 35.30 -18.71 12.80
N ARG A 81 34.04 -19.05 12.95
CA ARG A 81 33.15 -18.40 13.94
C ARG A 81 33.61 -18.71 15.36
N GLN A 82 33.42 -17.73 16.27
CA GLN A 82 33.78 -17.85 17.68
C GLN A 82 35.28 -18.16 17.92
N GLY A 83 36.14 -17.89 16.93
CA GLY A 83 37.58 -18.21 17.03
C GLY A 83 37.94 -19.64 16.65
N ASP A 84 36.99 -20.45 16.17
CA ASP A 84 37.26 -21.78 15.66
C ASP A 84 38.14 -21.71 14.39
N PRO A 85 39.01 -22.71 14.12
CA PRO A 85 39.71 -22.81 12.87
C PRO A 85 38.73 -23.00 11.70
N GLY A 86 39.09 -22.52 10.53
CA GLY A 86 38.29 -22.72 9.33
C GLY A 86 38.98 -22.20 8.09
N GLU A 87 38.58 -22.73 6.95
CA GLU A 87 39.16 -22.40 5.64
C GLU A 87 38.07 -22.16 4.59
N SER A 88 38.36 -21.38 3.56
CA SER A 88 37.42 -21.17 2.45
C SER A 88 38.15 -21.06 1.13
N SER A 89 37.64 -21.72 0.09
CA SER A 89 38.12 -21.64 -1.27
C SER A 89 36.98 -21.38 -2.25
N PHE A 90 37.29 -20.65 -3.34
CA PHE A 90 36.35 -20.45 -4.44
C PHE A 90 36.90 -21.07 -5.71
N TYR A 91 36.09 -21.88 -6.35
CA TYR A 91 36.31 -22.43 -7.68
C TYR A 91 35.34 -21.74 -8.63
N ILE A 92 35.85 -21.03 -9.60
CA ILE A 92 35.09 -20.17 -10.51
C ILE A 92 35.41 -20.50 -11.95
N SER A 93 34.44 -20.41 -12.84
CA SER A 93 34.58 -20.51 -14.27
C SER A 93 34.58 -19.12 -14.91
N LEU A 94 35.31 -18.99 -16.05
CA LEU A 94 35.20 -17.82 -16.92
C LEU A 94 33.84 -17.73 -17.63
N GLU A 95 33.08 -18.82 -17.63
CA GLU A 95 31.71 -18.89 -18.16
C GLU A 95 30.67 -18.43 -17.15
N ASP A 96 31.04 -18.25 -15.86
CA ASP A 96 30.12 -17.72 -14.83
C ASP A 96 29.57 -16.35 -15.24
N ASP A 97 28.31 -16.09 -14.91
CA ASP A 97 27.61 -14.86 -15.32
C ASP A 97 28.37 -13.58 -14.96
N LEU A 98 29.00 -13.54 -13.79
CA LEU A 98 29.85 -12.43 -13.37
C LEU A 98 31.00 -12.17 -14.31
N MET A 99 31.67 -13.22 -14.75
CA MET A 99 32.82 -13.13 -15.66
C MET A 99 32.36 -12.84 -17.09
N ARG A 100 31.29 -13.48 -17.56
CA ARG A 100 30.70 -13.29 -18.88
C ARG A 100 30.24 -11.86 -19.12
N LEU A 101 29.58 -11.22 -18.13
CA LEU A 101 29.02 -9.88 -18.29
C LEU A 101 30.04 -8.75 -18.10
N PHE A 102 31.11 -8.96 -17.33
CA PHE A 102 32.00 -7.87 -16.90
C PHE A 102 33.47 -8.11 -16.99
N GLY A 103 33.91 -9.33 -17.33
CA GLY A 103 35.32 -9.70 -17.27
C GLY A 103 35.93 -10.35 -18.54
N SER A 104 35.08 -10.78 -19.47
CA SER A 104 35.43 -11.86 -20.37
C SER A 104 36.44 -11.54 -21.50
N GLU A 105 36.23 -10.51 -22.29
CA GLU A 105 36.96 -10.35 -23.54
C GLU A 105 38.49 -10.19 -23.36
N ARG A 106 38.93 -9.38 -22.38
CA ARG A 106 40.35 -9.18 -22.12
C ARG A 106 41.02 -10.40 -21.52
N ILE A 107 40.28 -11.13 -20.67
CA ILE A 107 40.81 -12.33 -20.02
C ILE A 107 40.86 -13.48 -21.02
N GLN A 108 39.78 -13.68 -21.81
CA GLN A 108 39.79 -14.69 -22.88
C GLN A 108 40.91 -14.45 -23.88
N ASN A 109 41.08 -13.24 -24.39
CA ASN A 109 42.19 -12.92 -25.30
C ASN A 109 43.57 -13.13 -24.68
N MET A 110 43.72 -12.90 -23.38
CA MET A 110 44.97 -13.19 -22.65
C MET A 110 45.20 -14.69 -22.51
N MET A 111 44.14 -15.46 -22.25
CA MET A 111 44.18 -16.92 -22.13
C MET A 111 44.55 -17.57 -23.47
N ASP A 112 43.89 -17.14 -24.55
CA ASP A 112 44.19 -17.58 -25.91
C ASP A 112 45.67 -17.28 -26.30
N THR A 113 46.18 -16.14 -25.85
CA THR A 113 47.57 -15.74 -26.10
C THR A 113 48.55 -16.55 -25.28
N LEU A 114 48.18 -16.99 -24.08
CA LEU A 114 49.01 -17.80 -23.19
C LEU A 114 48.98 -19.31 -23.53
N GLY A 115 48.03 -19.73 -24.40
CA GLY A 115 47.90 -21.13 -24.82
C GLY A 115 47.51 -22.08 -23.68
N ILE A 116 46.78 -21.59 -22.67
CA ILE A 116 46.33 -22.39 -21.53
C ILE A 116 45.12 -23.22 -21.98
N ALA A 117 45.17 -24.53 -21.72
CA ALA A 117 44.08 -25.44 -22.07
C ALA A 117 42.86 -25.20 -21.18
N ASP A 118 41.66 -25.41 -21.71
CA ASP A 118 40.37 -25.15 -21.03
C ASP A 118 40.20 -25.90 -19.70
N ASP A 119 40.91 -27.01 -19.54
CA ASP A 119 40.83 -27.88 -18.33
C ASP A 119 41.97 -27.57 -17.30
N GLU A 120 42.83 -26.59 -17.54
CA GLU A 120 43.93 -26.29 -16.66
C GLU A 120 43.57 -25.27 -15.59
N PRO A 121 43.74 -25.56 -14.28
CA PRO A 121 43.40 -24.61 -13.21
C PRO A 121 44.38 -23.42 -13.23
N ILE A 122 43.81 -22.21 -13.27
CA ILE A 122 44.57 -20.98 -13.33
C ILE A 122 44.65 -20.38 -11.93
N ASP A 123 45.79 -20.42 -11.32
CA ASP A 123 46.07 -19.79 -10.03
C ASP A 123 46.90 -18.51 -10.19
N GLN A 124 46.29 -17.45 -10.73
CA GLN A 124 46.99 -16.18 -10.93
C GLN A 124 46.31 -15.02 -10.19
N LYS A 125 47.13 -14.21 -9.50
CA LYS A 125 46.68 -12.96 -8.82
C LYS A 125 45.99 -11.97 -9.75
N ILE A 126 46.26 -12.03 -11.05
CA ILE A 126 45.64 -11.18 -12.09
C ILE A 126 44.13 -11.45 -12.19
N LEU A 127 43.72 -12.72 -12.10
CA LEU A 127 42.28 -13.10 -12.12
C LEU A 127 41.55 -12.58 -10.93
N SER A 128 42.16 -12.59 -9.74
CA SER A 128 41.54 -12.04 -8.51
C SER A 128 41.23 -10.55 -8.67
N GLY A 129 42.12 -9.77 -9.30
CA GLY A 129 41.88 -8.36 -9.59
C GLY A 129 40.76 -8.13 -10.62
N ALA A 130 40.66 -8.98 -11.64
CA ALA A 130 39.62 -8.91 -12.65
C ALA A 130 38.21 -9.19 -12.04
N ILE A 131 38.14 -10.22 -11.20
CA ILE A 131 36.90 -10.57 -10.48
C ILE A 131 36.46 -9.43 -9.56
N GLU A 132 37.38 -8.86 -8.77
CA GLU A 132 37.09 -7.73 -7.90
C GLU A 132 36.59 -6.51 -8.68
N ASN A 133 37.18 -6.22 -9.84
CA ASN A 133 36.74 -5.14 -10.71
C ASN A 133 35.35 -5.41 -11.32
N ALA A 134 35.05 -6.65 -11.70
CA ALA A 134 33.75 -7.08 -12.19
C ALA A 134 32.68 -6.87 -11.10
N GLN A 135 32.93 -7.34 -9.88
CA GLN A 135 32.05 -7.11 -8.74
C GLN A 135 31.81 -5.63 -8.46
N LYS A 136 32.87 -4.80 -8.47
CA LYS A 136 32.74 -3.34 -8.28
C LYS A 136 31.88 -2.69 -9.35
N LYS A 137 31.97 -3.11 -10.61
CA LYS A 137 31.13 -2.59 -11.70
C LYS A 137 29.67 -2.93 -11.48
N ILE A 138 29.36 -4.18 -11.10
CA ILE A 138 27.97 -4.60 -10.79
C ILE A 138 27.45 -3.84 -9.57
N GLU A 139 28.21 -3.76 -8.49
CA GLU A 139 27.83 -3.02 -7.30
C GLU A 139 27.55 -1.55 -7.61
N SER A 140 28.39 -0.90 -8.43
CA SER A 140 28.19 0.49 -8.86
C SER A 140 26.94 0.65 -9.72
N ARG A 141 26.68 -0.28 -10.65
CA ARG A 141 25.46 -0.28 -11.46
C ARG A 141 24.21 -0.46 -10.57
N ASN A 142 24.22 -1.46 -9.70
CA ASN A 142 23.10 -1.73 -8.80
C ASN A 142 22.87 -0.59 -7.80
N PHE A 143 23.94 0.06 -7.36
CA PHE A 143 23.85 1.28 -6.54
C PHE A 143 23.20 2.42 -7.32
N GLY A 144 23.62 2.66 -8.56
CA GLY A 144 23.03 3.67 -9.43
C GLY A 144 21.53 3.46 -9.64
N VAL A 145 21.13 2.22 -9.97
CA VAL A 145 19.71 1.87 -10.14
C VAL A 145 18.91 2.13 -8.86
N ARG A 146 19.42 1.68 -7.71
CA ARG A 146 18.75 1.92 -6.42
C ARG A 146 18.67 3.41 -6.07
N LYS A 147 19.73 4.17 -6.35
CA LYS A 147 19.75 5.61 -6.13
C LYS A 147 18.66 6.30 -6.95
N HIS A 148 18.54 5.99 -8.24
CA HIS A 148 17.48 6.54 -9.08
C HIS A 148 16.08 6.15 -8.59
N VAL A 149 15.87 4.90 -8.18
CA VAL A 149 14.56 4.48 -7.61
C VAL A 149 14.22 5.32 -6.38
N LEU A 150 15.17 5.55 -5.48
CA LEU A 150 14.96 6.38 -4.29
C LEU A 150 14.68 7.84 -4.65
N GLU A 151 15.36 8.41 -5.65
CA GLU A 151 15.14 9.78 -6.11
C GLU A 151 13.73 10.00 -6.67
N TYR A 152 13.15 8.99 -7.34
CA TYR A 152 11.75 9.01 -7.78
C TYR A 152 10.77 8.82 -6.61
N ASP A 153 11.07 7.88 -5.71
CA ASP A 153 10.18 7.58 -4.56
C ASP A 153 10.10 8.74 -3.57
N ASP A 154 11.19 9.50 -3.41
CA ASP A 154 11.26 10.67 -2.51
C ASP A 154 10.25 11.76 -2.89
N VAL A 155 10.02 11.98 -4.19
CA VAL A 155 9.02 12.93 -4.69
C VAL A 155 7.62 12.53 -4.22
N LEU A 156 7.24 11.29 -4.52
CA LEU A 156 5.92 10.76 -4.14
C LEU A 156 5.75 10.67 -2.62
N ASN A 157 6.84 10.36 -1.89
CA ASN A 157 6.80 10.30 -0.43
C ASN A 157 6.57 11.67 0.21
N THR A 158 7.17 12.74 -0.34
CA THR A 158 6.93 14.11 0.12
C THR A 158 5.48 14.52 -0.09
N GLN A 159 4.92 14.24 -1.27
CA GLN A 159 3.51 14.48 -1.58
C GLN A 159 2.59 13.69 -0.65
N ARG A 160 2.91 12.42 -0.40
CA ARG A 160 2.16 11.54 0.54
C ARG A 160 2.14 12.12 1.94
N GLN A 161 3.27 12.56 2.46
CA GLN A 161 3.36 13.17 3.79
C GLN A 161 2.45 14.39 3.90
N THR A 162 2.40 15.25 2.88
CA THR A 162 1.54 16.42 2.84
C THR A 162 0.06 16.05 2.90
N ILE A 163 -0.37 15.14 2.01
CA ILE A 163 -1.77 14.69 1.95
C ILE A 163 -2.18 13.98 3.25
N TYR A 164 -1.33 13.09 3.78
CA TYR A 164 -1.66 12.33 4.98
C TYR A 164 -1.70 13.21 6.24
N ALA A 165 -0.87 14.24 6.32
CA ALA A 165 -0.93 15.21 7.41
C ALA A 165 -2.26 16.00 7.40
N GLN A 166 -2.70 16.45 6.23
CA GLN A 166 -3.99 17.14 6.06
C GLN A 166 -5.16 16.19 6.38
N ARG A 167 -5.13 14.98 5.84
CA ARG A 167 -6.14 13.96 6.10
C ARG A 167 -6.26 13.61 7.58
N LEU A 168 -5.15 13.49 8.28
CA LEU A 168 -5.14 13.20 9.72
C LEU A 168 -5.82 14.31 10.53
N GLN A 169 -5.58 15.59 10.20
CA GLN A 169 -6.23 16.71 10.87
C GLN A 169 -7.76 16.64 10.76
N VAL A 170 -8.26 16.26 9.59
CA VAL A 170 -9.72 16.09 9.35
C VAL A 170 -10.26 14.90 10.15
N LEU A 171 -9.51 13.78 10.22
CA LEU A 171 -9.92 12.59 10.98
C LEU A 171 -9.90 12.80 12.49
N GLU A 172 -8.97 13.60 13.01
CA GLU A 172 -8.89 13.97 14.43
C GLU A 172 -10.04 14.89 14.89
N GLY A 173 -10.95 15.26 13.99
CA GLY A 173 -12.15 16.02 14.30
C GLY A 173 -11.90 17.52 14.45
N LYS A 174 -10.80 18.06 13.92
CA LYS A 174 -10.61 19.51 13.83
C LYS A 174 -11.74 20.12 13.00
N ASP A 175 -12.18 21.31 13.40
CA ASP A 175 -13.19 22.05 12.63
C ASP A 175 -12.61 22.37 11.24
N VAL A 176 -13.28 21.88 10.22
CA VAL A 176 -12.87 22.05 8.83
C VAL A 176 -13.54 23.27 8.16
N LYS A 177 -14.43 23.97 8.87
CA LYS A 177 -15.20 25.11 8.33
C LYS A 177 -14.31 26.15 7.69
N ASP A 178 -13.30 26.62 8.44
CA ASP A 178 -12.41 27.68 7.94
C ASP A 178 -11.65 27.24 6.68
N ASN A 179 -11.26 25.96 6.62
CA ASN A 179 -10.63 25.40 5.42
C ASN A 179 -11.59 25.33 4.23
N ILE A 180 -12.87 24.99 4.47
CA ILE A 180 -13.88 24.95 3.42
C ILE A 180 -14.17 26.36 2.90
N VAL A 181 -14.34 27.35 3.79
CA VAL A 181 -14.53 28.76 3.41
C VAL A 181 -13.34 29.24 2.58
N LYS A 182 -12.12 28.97 3.02
CA LYS A 182 -10.93 29.29 2.26
C LYS A 182 -10.89 28.61 0.86
N MET A 183 -11.30 27.33 0.78
CA MET A 183 -11.40 26.62 -0.52
C MET A 183 -12.41 27.27 -1.44
N ILE A 184 -13.55 27.78 -0.92
CA ILE A 184 -14.56 28.51 -1.69
C ILE A 184 -13.94 29.79 -2.27
N ASP A 185 -13.28 30.59 -1.42
CA ASP A 185 -12.65 31.85 -1.83
C ASP A 185 -11.56 31.64 -2.89
N GLU A 186 -10.67 30.66 -2.67
CA GLU A 186 -9.61 30.31 -3.61
C GLU A 186 -10.14 29.76 -4.93
N THR A 187 -11.22 28.96 -4.92
CA THR A 187 -11.84 28.46 -6.15
C THR A 187 -12.44 29.61 -6.99
N ILE A 188 -13.08 30.57 -6.32
CA ILE A 188 -13.63 31.75 -6.98
C ILE A 188 -12.53 32.64 -7.53
N ALA A 189 -11.50 32.93 -6.72
CA ALA A 189 -10.36 33.73 -7.14
C ALA A 189 -9.64 33.11 -8.36
N HIS A 190 -9.46 31.79 -8.35
CA HIS A 190 -8.86 31.06 -9.48
C HIS A 190 -9.71 31.17 -10.75
N ALA A 191 -11.03 31.01 -10.66
CA ALA A 191 -11.93 31.13 -11.81
C ALA A 191 -11.97 32.56 -12.37
N VAL A 192 -11.98 33.58 -11.51
CA VAL A 192 -11.94 34.97 -11.91
C VAL A 192 -10.60 35.31 -12.58
N HIS A 193 -9.49 34.87 -11.98
CA HIS A 193 -8.15 35.10 -12.54
C HIS A 193 -7.96 34.37 -13.88
N ALA A 194 -8.48 33.17 -14.03
CA ALA A 194 -8.44 32.42 -15.29
C ALA A 194 -9.27 33.10 -16.41
N ALA A 195 -10.37 33.75 -16.06
CA ALA A 195 -11.24 34.43 -17.02
C ALA A 195 -10.72 35.83 -17.42
N ILE A 196 -10.18 36.59 -16.48
CA ILE A 196 -9.77 37.99 -16.67
C ILE A 196 -8.28 38.06 -17.02
N GLY A 197 -7.43 37.19 -16.47
CA GLY A 197 -5.98 37.24 -16.63
C GLY A 197 -5.38 38.58 -16.13
N GLU A 198 -4.42 39.13 -16.85
CA GLU A 198 -3.78 40.41 -16.54
C GLU A 198 -4.46 41.60 -17.24
N HIS A 199 -5.68 41.46 -17.70
CA HIS A 199 -6.39 42.53 -18.40
C HIS A 199 -6.89 43.59 -17.43
N ASN A 200 -6.66 44.85 -17.74
CA ASN A 200 -7.10 45.99 -16.94
C ASN A 200 -8.59 46.35 -17.17
N LEU A 201 -9.16 45.94 -18.29
CA LEU A 201 -10.57 46.22 -18.65
C LEU A 201 -11.33 44.87 -18.64
N ILE A 202 -12.41 44.85 -17.92
CA ILE A 202 -13.25 43.66 -17.78
C ILE A 202 -14.44 43.78 -18.73
N SER A 203 -14.60 42.79 -19.62
CA SER A 203 -15.77 42.72 -20.49
C SER A 203 -16.87 41.84 -19.86
N THR A 204 -18.11 42.07 -20.32
CA THR A 204 -19.25 41.22 -19.91
C THR A 204 -19.04 39.76 -20.24
N GLU A 205 -18.28 39.43 -21.31
CA GLU A 205 -17.94 38.05 -21.66
C GLU A 205 -16.98 37.41 -20.67
N MET A 206 -15.97 38.16 -20.18
CA MET A 206 -15.05 37.70 -19.13
C MET A 206 -15.79 37.44 -17.81
N VAL A 207 -16.72 38.31 -17.44
CA VAL A 207 -17.58 38.10 -16.25
C VAL A 207 -18.42 36.83 -16.42
N GLU A 208 -19.02 36.61 -17.56
CA GLU A 208 -19.81 35.41 -17.83
C GLU A 208 -18.93 34.14 -17.80
N GLN A 209 -17.72 34.21 -18.30
CA GLN A 209 -16.77 33.11 -18.23
C GLN A 209 -16.36 32.80 -16.80
N ALA A 210 -16.13 33.81 -15.95
CA ALA A 210 -15.82 33.65 -14.53
C ALA A 210 -16.99 33.05 -13.75
N ARG A 211 -18.23 33.41 -14.06
CA ARG A 211 -19.45 32.92 -13.40
C ARG A 211 -19.86 31.51 -13.81
N ARG A 212 -19.56 31.13 -15.04
CA ARG A 212 -20.02 29.89 -15.68
C ARG A 212 -19.81 28.62 -14.85
N PRO A 213 -18.69 28.38 -14.17
CA PRO A 213 -18.47 27.20 -13.33
C PRO A 213 -19.42 27.11 -12.14
N PHE A 214 -19.97 28.25 -11.69
CA PHE A 214 -20.75 28.36 -10.46
C PHE A 214 -22.26 28.39 -10.69
N ILE A 215 -22.70 28.56 -11.95
CA ILE A 215 -24.12 28.52 -12.32
C ILE A 215 -24.68 27.12 -12.07
N GLY A 216 -25.74 27.03 -11.26
CA GLY A 216 -26.32 25.76 -10.82
C GLY A 216 -25.60 25.12 -9.62
N VAL A 217 -24.50 25.68 -9.14
CA VAL A 217 -23.83 25.30 -7.88
C VAL A 217 -24.30 26.19 -6.76
N PHE A 218 -23.96 27.47 -6.77
CA PHE A 218 -24.44 28.48 -5.81
C PHE A 218 -24.96 29.77 -6.49
N LEU A 219 -24.78 29.89 -7.80
CA LEU A 219 -25.33 30.99 -8.59
C LEU A 219 -26.53 30.53 -9.41
N ARG A 220 -27.53 31.42 -9.53
CA ARG A 220 -28.57 31.34 -10.56
C ARG A 220 -28.12 32.06 -11.83
N PRO A 221 -28.72 31.79 -12.99
CA PRO A 221 -28.38 32.47 -14.22
C PRO A 221 -28.48 34.01 -14.14
N GLU A 222 -29.40 34.52 -13.34
CA GLU A 222 -29.66 35.96 -13.13
C GLU A 222 -28.76 36.61 -12.08
N ASP A 223 -28.07 35.83 -11.23
CA ASP A 223 -27.27 36.40 -10.13
C ASP A 223 -25.94 36.95 -10.65
N CYS A 224 -25.48 38.08 -10.11
CA CYS A 224 -24.22 38.73 -10.42
C CYS A 224 -24.02 39.01 -11.94
N THR A 225 -25.07 39.40 -12.63
CA THR A 225 -25.00 39.89 -14.02
C THR A 225 -24.69 41.40 -14.02
N PHE A 226 -23.84 41.84 -14.95
CA PHE A 226 -23.39 43.23 -15.04
C PHE A 226 -23.65 43.76 -16.44
N THR A 227 -24.04 45.00 -16.50
CA THR A 227 -24.13 45.73 -17.77
C THR A 227 -22.74 46.14 -18.25
N PRO A 228 -22.57 46.43 -19.56
CA PRO A 228 -21.28 46.89 -20.06
C PRO A 228 -20.71 48.12 -19.32
N GLU A 229 -21.56 49.05 -18.92
CA GLU A 229 -21.20 50.26 -18.18
C GLU A 229 -20.71 49.92 -16.75
N GLU A 230 -21.29 48.93 -16.09
CA GLU A 230 -20.85 48.47 -14.77
C GLU A 230 -19.52 47.68 -14.85
N CYS A 231 -19.25 47.03 -15.97
CA CYS A 231 -18.00 46.32 -16.19
C CYS A 231 -16.78 47.25 -16.34
N ASP A 232 -16.96 48.45 -16.84
CA ASP A 232 -15.88 49.44 -17.03
C ASP A 232 -15.27 49.89 -15.68
N ASP A 233 -16.07 49.92 -14.61
CA ASP A 233 -15.64 50.30 -13.26
C ASP A 233 -15.29 49.11 -12.37
N LEU A 234 -15.46 47.87 -12.87
CA LEU A 234 -15.29 46.64 -12.09
C LEU A 234 -13.81 46.18 -12.11
N THR A 235 -13.27 45.84 -10.97
CA THR A 235 -11.95 45.19 -10.85
C THR A 235 -12.10 43.67 -10.60
N ALA A 236 -11.04 42.90 -10.91
CA ALA A 236 -11.03 41.48 -10.66
C ALA A 236 -11.26 41.14 -9.17
N ASP A 237 -10.68 41.92 -8.25
CA ASP A 237 -10.85 41.77 -6.82
C ASP A 237 -12.31 42.05 -6.38
N GLN A 238 -12.94 43.09 -6.97
CA GLN A 238 -14.35 43.39 -6.69
C GLN A 238 -15.26 42.27 -7.18
N LEU A 239 -15.05 41.75 -8.38
CA LEU A 239 -15.80 40.60 -8.88
C LEU A 239 -15.61 39.36 -8.00
N THR A 240 -14.38 39.06 -7.57
CA THR A 240 -14.07 37.96 -6.65
C THR A 240 -14.84 38.13 -5.36
N ASN A 241 -14.82 39.32 -4.75
CA ASN A 241 -15.54 39.58 -3.50
C ASN A 241 -17.07 39.46 -3.67
N ILE A 242 -17.65 39.96 -4.75
CA ILE A 242 -19.09 39.82 -5.01
C ILE A 242 -19.51 38.33 -5.13
N LEU A 243 -18.71 37.55 -5.87
CA LEU A 243 -19.00 36.13 -6.04
C LEU A 243 -18.78 35.35 -4.71
N ALA A 244 -17.75 35.71 -3.94
CA ALA A 244 -17.46 35.11 -2.63
C ALA A 244 -18.60 35.43 -1.62
N ASP A 245 -19.06 36.68 -1.55
CA ASP A 245 -20.17 37.05 -0.69
C ASP A 245 -21.45 36.29 -1.02
N GLN A 246 -21.71 36.04 -2.31
CA GLN A 246 -22.88 35.24 -2.72
C GLN A 246 -22.69 33.76 -2.35
N ALA A 247 -21.51 33.20 -2.53
CA ALA A 247 -21.22 31.84 -2.12
C ALA A 247 -21.37 31.66 -0.60
N HIS A 248 -20.82 32.59 0.19
CA HIS A 248 -20.93 32.57 1.65
C HIS A 248 -22.39 32.66 2.11
N LYS A 249 -23.22 33.51 1.50
CA LYS A 249 -24.67 33.58 1.81
C LYS A 249 -25.38 32.25 1.59
N VAL A 250 -25.10 31.59 0.47
CA VAL A 250 -25.71 30.29 0.15
C VAL A 250 -25.17 29.19 1.09
N TYR A 251 -23.89 29.23 1.42
CA TYR A 251 -23.26 28.31 2.36
C TYR A 251 -23.87 28.45 3.76
N ASP A 252 -23.97 29.68 4.30
CA ASP A 252 -24.53 29.94 5.61
C ASP A 252 -26.03 29.57 5.67
N ALA A 253 -26.80 29.84 4.62
CA ALA A 253 -28.20 29.41 4.53
C ALA A 253 -28.30 27.88 4.56
N LYS A 254 -27.40 27.18 3.91
CA LYS A 254 -27.35 25.71 3.96
C LYS A 254 -27.00 25.19 5.35
N GLU A 255 -25.99 25.80 6.01
CA GLU A 255 -25.62 25.46 7.38
C GLU A 255 -26.81 25.68 8.36
N GLN A 256 -27.53 26.77 8.21
CA GLN A 256 -28.74 27.04 9.03
C GLN A 256 -29.82 25.99 8.78
N ALA A 257 -30.02 25.56 7.54
CA ALA A 257 -31.04 24.58 7.19
C ALA A 257 -30.74 23.18 7.70
N LEU A 258 -29.45 22.76 7.67
CA LEU A 258 -28.99 21.42 8.07
C LEU A 258 -28.65 21.34 9.57
N GLY A 259 -28.29 22.46 10.18
CA GLY A 259 -27.67 22.55 11.50
C GLY A 259 -26.14 22.28 11.44
N SER A 260 -25.38 23.02 12.26
CA SER A 260 -23.92 22.97 12.27
C SER A 260 -23.34 21.56 12.45
N PRO A 261 -23.84 20.64 13.30
CA PRO A 261 -23.25 19.31 13.45
C PRO A 261 -23.34 18.48 12.16
N ILE A 262 -24.44 18.53 11.45
CA ILE A 262 -24.65 17.78 10.20
C ILE A 262 -23.80 18.41 9.10
N MET A 263 -23.69 19.72 9.07
CA MET A 263 -22.85 20.43 8.10
C MET A 263 -21.37 20.08 8.27
N ARG A 264 -20.85 20.06 9.50
CA ARG A 264 -19.45 19.63 9.79
C ARG A 264 -19.19 18.20 9.35
N GLU A 265 -20.15 17.29 9.56
CA GLU A 265 -20.00 15.92 9.12
C GLU A 265 -20.03 15.80 7.58
N LEU A 266 -20.91 16.55 6.92
CA LEU A 266 -20.98 16.61 5.46
C LEU A 266 -19.63 17.08 4.88
N GLU A 267 -19.08 18.17 5.39
CA GLU A 267 -17.80 18.72 4.96
C GLU A 267 -16.66 17.71 5.11
N ARG A 268 -16.59 17.04 6.27
CA ARG A 268 -15.62 16.01 6.54
C ARG A 268 -15.71 14.85 5.56
N VAL A 269 -16.90 14.32 5.35
CA VAL A 269 -17.12 13.18 4.45
C VAL A 269 -16.81 13.54 3.01
N VAL A 270 -17.24 14.71 2.54
CA VAL A 270 -16.99 15.18 1.18
C VAL A 270 -15.50 15.39 0.94
N LEU A 271 -14.83 16.09 1.86
CA LEU A 271 -13.41 16.36 1.76
C LEU A 271 -12.57 15.07 1.74
N LEU A 272 -12.82 14.15 2.68
CA LEU A 272 -12.09 12.87 2.74
C LEU A 272 -12.32 12.05 1.47
N LYS A 273 -13.55 11.98 0.98
CA LYS A 273 -13.89 11.24 -0.23
C LYS A 273 -13.12 11.77 -1.45
N ASN A 274 -13.09 13.10 -1.62
CA ASN A 274 -12.39 13.72 -2.75
C ASN A 274 -10.88 13.54 -2.63
N VAL A 275 -10.31 13.76 -1.45
CA VAL A 275 -8.89 13.54 -1.20
C VAL A 275 -8.51 12.10 -1.50
N ASP A 276 -9.25 11.12 -0.97
CA ASP A 276 -8.92 9.70 -1.16
C ASP A 276 -9.02 9.29 -2.65
N SER A 277 -10.06 9.74 -3.37
CA SER A 277 -10.22 9.42 -4.79
C SER A 277 -9.12 10.05 -5.65
N LYS A 278 -8.91 11.37 -5.53
CA LYS A 278 -7.92 12.09 -6.34
C LYS A 278 -6.48 11.68 -6.03
N TRP A 279 -6.20 11.32 -4.76
CA TRP A 279 -4.90 10.81 -4.37
C TRP A 279 -4.59 9.45 -5.01
N MET A 280 -5.58 8.55 -5.09
CA MET A 280 -5.39 7.26 -5.77
C MET A 280 -5.12 7.46 -7.26
N ASP A 281 -5.93 8.31 -7.92
CA ASP A 281 -5.72 8.63 -9.35
C ASP A 281 -4.35 9.27 -9.60
N HIS A 282 -3.87 10.11 -8.67
CA HIS A 282 -2.56 10.74 -8.74
C HIS A 282 -1.40 9.74 -8.61
N ILE A 283 -1.51 8.77 -7.69
CA ILE A 283 -0.49 7.70 -7.56
C ILE A 283 -0.35 6.92 -8.87
N ASP A 284 -1.47 6.60 -9.49
CA ASP A 284 -1.47 5.88 -10.77
C ASP A 284 -0.84 6.74 -11.88
N ALA A 285 -1.23 8.02 -11.97
CA ALA A 285 -0.66 8.96 -12.94
C ALA A 285 0.85 9.18 -12.73
N MET A 286 1.33 9.29 -11.49
CA MET A 286 2.75 9.38 -11.17
C MET A 286 3.52 8.10 -11.53
N THR A 287 2.86 6.95 -11.44
CA THR A 287 3.45 5.67 -11.87
C THR A 287 3.62 5.63 -13.39
N GLU A 288 2.62 6.09 -14.14
CA GLU A 288 2.69 6.21 -15.61
C GLU A 288 3.76 7.23 -16.03
N LEU A 289 3.83 8.39 -15.36
CA LEU A 289 4.87 9.38 -15.59
C LEU A 289 6.27 8.76 -15.40
N ARG A 290 6.49 8.01 -14.30
CA ARG A 290 7.77 7.35 -14.03
C ARG A 290 8.16 6.36 -15.12
N ASN A 291 7.19 5.62 -15.66
CA ASN A 291 7.44 4.64 -16.72
C ASN A 291 7.84 5.33 -18.04
N GLY A 292 7.30 6.52 -18.32
CA GLY A 292 7.55 7.26 -19.56
C GLY A 292 8.70 8.26 -19.50
N ILE A 293 9.05 8.78 -18.32
CA ILE A 293 9.97 9.93 -18.16
C ILE A 293 11.39 9.65 -18.68
N GLY A 294 11.81 8.37 -18.68
CA GLY A 294 13.11 7.97 -19.21
C GLY A 294 13.36 8.36 -20.67
N LEU A 295 12.28 8.54 -21.45
CA LEU A 295 12.37 8.97 -22.84
C LEU A 295 12.88 10.43 -22.98
N ARG A 296 12.75 11.25 -21.93
CA ARG A 296 13.25 12.63 -21.90
C ARG A 296 14.80 12.70 -22.03
N ALA A 297 15.49 11.62 -21.63
CA ALA A 297 16.93 11.52 -21.79
C ALA A 297 17.42 11.64 -23.24
N TYR A 298 16.60 11.24 -24.24
CA TYR A 298 16.92 11.45 -25.66
C TYR A 298 16.97 12.93 -26.05
N GLY A 299 16.22 13.79 -25.33
CA GLY A 299 16.24 15.25 -25.48
C GLY A 299 17.31 15.94 -24.64
N GLN A 300 18.28 15.17 -24.05
CA GLN A 300 19.32 15.68 -23.15
C GLN A 300 18.80 16.31 -21.85
N TYR A 301 17.56 16.01 -21.45
CA TYR A 301 17.03 16.40 -20.16
C TYR A 301 17.32 15.32 -19.13
N ASP A 302 17.59 15.74 -17.89
CA ASP A 302 17.71 14.80 -16.76
C ASP A 302 16.31 14.26 -16.39
N PRO A 303 16.07 12.95 -16.55
CA PRO A 303 14.75 12.37 -16.26
C PRO A 303 14.27 12.60 -14.82
N VAL A 304 15.18 12.67 -13.83
CA VAL A 304 14.81 12.90 -12.43
C VAL A 304 14.34 14.34 -12.23
N VAL A 305 15.00 15.31 -12.87
CA VAL A 305 14.61 16.71 -12.79
C VAL A 305 13.25 16.92 -13.45
N GLU A 306 13.05 16.35 -14.64
CA GLU A 306 11.77 16.42 -15.34
C GLU A 306 10.64 15.74 -14.56
N TYR A 307 10.90 14.58 -13.96
CA TYR A 307 9.94 13.91 -13.11
C TYR A 307 9.52 14.76 -11.90
N LYS A 308 10.47 15.44 -11.26
CA LYS A 308 10.18 16.36 -10.15
C LYS A 308 9.31 17.51 -10.59
N ARG A 309 9.60 18.11 -11.76
CA ARG A 309 8.84 19.25 -12.31
C ARG A 309 7.43 18.82 -12.69
N GLU A 310 7.31 17.83 -13.58
CA GLU A 310 6.00 17.35 -14.04
C GLU A 310 5.17 16.78 -12.87
N GLY A 311 5.81 16.08 -11.92
CA GLY A 311 5.15 15.58 -10.73
C GLY A 311 4.67 16.67 -9.76
N PHE A 312 5.36 17.81 -9.70
CA PHE A 312 4.88 18.99 -8.96
C PHE A 312 3.65 19.59 -9.64
N ASP A 313 3.70 19.82 -10.96
CA ASP A 313 2.58 20.38 -11.73
C ASP A 313 1.33 19.48 -11.63
N MET A 314 1.52 18.15 -11.70
CA MET A 314 0.43 17.18 -11.52
C MET A 314 -0.15 17.18 -10.10
N PHE A 315 0.70 17.35 -9.09
CA PHE A 315 0.26 17.42 -7.69
C PHE A 315 -0.55 18.71 -7.43
N ASP A 316 -0.10 19.82 -7.96
CA ASP A 316 -0.79 21.11 -7.85
C ASP A 316 -2.17 21.06 -8.53
N ALA A 317 -2.23 20.53 -9.75
CA ALA A 317 -3.49 20.28 -10.44
C ALA A 317 -4.44 19.33 -9.67
N MET A 318 -3.91 18.32 -9.00
CA MET A 318 -4.70 17.44 -8.13
C MET A 318 -5.27 18.22 -6.94
N ILE A 319 -4.48 19.07 -6.28
CA ILE A 319 -4.95 19.90 -5.15
C ILE A 319 -6.06 20.83 -5.60
N ASP A 320 -5.91 21.48 -6.76
CA ASP A 320 -6.95 22.32 -7.33
C ASP A 320 -8.23 21.53 -7.63
N SER A 321 -8.11 20.34 -8.21
CA SER A 321 -9.25 19.47 -8.47
C SER A 321 -9.94 18.99 -7.17
N ILE A 322 -9.20 18.70 -6.10
CA ILE A 322 -9.78 18.39 -4.77
C ILE A 322 -10.59 19.59 -4.27
N ARG A 323 -10.06 20.81 -4.39
CA ARG A 323 -10.69 22.04 -3.95
C ARG A 323 -12.00 22.29 -4.71
N GLU A 324 -11.95 22.27 -6.04
CA GLU A 324 -13.11 22.51 -6.91
C GLU A 324 -14.22 21.48 -6.68
N ASP A 325 -13.88 20.18 -6.66
CA ASP A 325 -14.85 19.11 -6.47
C ASP A 325 -15.44 19.13 -5.06
N THR A 326 -14.65 19.50 -4.05
CA THR A 326 -15.14 19.62 -2.65
C THR A 326 -16.13 20.76 -2.54
N VAL A 327 -15.80 21.96 -3.06
CA VAL A 327 -16.71 23.10 -3.09
C VAL A 327 -18.00 22.73 -3.80
N ARG A 328 -17.90 22.20 -5.01
CA ARG A 328 -19.04 21.79 -5.81
C ARG A 328 -19.93 20.78 -5.09
N MET A 329 -19.34 19.73 -4.49
CA MET A 329 -20.09 18.70 -3.78
C MET A 329 -20.78 19.25 -2.52
N ILE A 330 -20.12 20.14 -1.78
CA ILE A 330 -20.71 20.76 -0.58
C ILE A 330 -21.99 21.53 -0.95
N PHE A 331 -21.99 22.30 -2.03
CA PHE A 331 -23.18 23.04 -2.46
C PHE A 331 -24.28 22.13 -3.02
N LEU A 332 -23.94 21.11 -3.80
CA LEU A 332 -24.92 20.23 -4.46
C LEU A 332 -25.45 19.10 -3.59
N ALA A 333 -24.72 18.71 -2.53
CA ALA A 333 -25.12 17.59 -1.69
C ALA A 333 -26.47 17.83 -0.99
N GLN A 334 -27.37 16.86 -1.11
CA GLN A 334 -28.62 16.79 -0.38
C GLN A 334 -28.53 15.71 0.68
N VAL A 335 -28.59 16.12 1.94
CA VAL A 335 -28.62 15.19 3.06
C VAL A 335 -30.03 14.62 3.19
N ARG A 336 -30.20 13.34 2.89
CA ARG A 336 -31.43 12.61 3.18
C ARG A 336 -31.32 12.05 4.59
N THR A 337 -32.07 12.59 5.52
CA THR A 337 -32.26 11.97 6.83
C THR A 337 -33.00 10.66 6.59
N ARG A 338 -32.36 9.55 6.84
CA ARG A 338 -33.00 8.24 6.81
C ARG A 338 -33.89 8.23 8.04
N GLU A 339 -35.21 8.43 7.87
CA GLU A 339 -36.15 8.11 8.91
C GLU A 339 -35.91 6.64 9.25
N GLU A 340 -35.51 6.36 10.50
CA GLU A 340 -35.44 4.99 10.98
C GLU A 340 -36.82 4.39 10.75
N PRO A 341 -36.94 3.26 10.02
CA PRO A 341 -38.22 2.61 9.84
C PRO A 341 -38.72 2.28 11.25
N LYS A 342 -39.73 3.01 11.74
CA LYS A 342 -40.47 2.62 12.94
C LYS A 342 -40.90 1.19 12.68
N ARG A 343 -40.34 0.24 13.41
CA ARG A 343 -40.87 -1.12 13.45
C ARG A 343 -42.27 -1.04 13.95
N GLU A 344 -43.26 -1.02 13.08
CA GLU A 344 -44.63 -1.32 13.46
C GLU A 344 -44.64 -2.75 13.96
N GLN A 345 -44.99 -2.91 15.22
CA GLN A 345 -45.27 -4.22 15.79
C GLN A 345 -46.49 -4.80 15.05
N VAL A 346 -46.22 -5.64 14.03
CA VAL A 346 -47.25 -6.35 13.24
C VAL A 346 -47.88 -7.51 14.04
N ALA A 347 -47.31 -7.84 15.21
CA ALA A 347 -47.89 -8.83 16.11
C ALA A 347 -48.58 -8.11 17.32
N LYS A 348 -49.89 -7.95 17.27
CA LYS A 348 -50.67 -7.78 18.47
C LYS A 348 -50.64 -9.09 19.24
N GLU A 349 -50.14 -9.04 20.49
CA GLU A 349 -50.37 -10.12 21.43
C GLU A 349 -51.90 -10.29 21.62
N THR A 350 -52.48 -11.29 20.96
CA THR A 350 -53.80 -11.80 21.35
C THR A 350 -53.56 -12.62 22.61
N GLY A 351 -53.85 -11.98 23.75
CA GLY A 351 -53.84 -12.63 25.05
C GLY A 351 -54.78 -13.82 25.05
N ALA A 352 -54.27 -15.01 25.13
CA ALA A 352 -54.99 -16.19 25.56
C ALA A 352 -54.91 -16.22 27.08
N ALA A 353 -56.00 -15.85 27.73
CA ALA A 353 -56.20 -16.09 29.15
C ALA A 353 -56.35 -17.60 29.39
N GLY A 354 -55.58 -18.11 30.35
CA GLY A 354 -55.94 -19.28 31.13
C GLY A 354 -55.36 -20.61 30.72
N ALA A 355 -54.37 -21.08 31.45
CA ALA A 355 -54.38 -22.26 32.28
C ALA A 355 -52.97 -22.57 32.77
N ALA A 356 -52.90 -22.80 34.06
CA ALA A 356 -51.73 -23.23 34.80
C ALA A 356 -51.30 -24.66 34.41
N ASP A 357 -50.06 -24.91 34.67
CA ASP A 357 -49.38 -26.19 34.89
C ASP A 357 -48.54 -26.81 33.76
N GLY A 358 -47.29 -27.07 34.11
CA GLY A 358 -46.50 -28.26 33.67
C GLY A 358 -45.67 -28.07 32.40
N SER A 359 -44.44 -27.60 32.61
CA SER A 359 -43.21 -28.07 31.93
C SER A 359 -43.36 -28.77 30.58
N VAL A 360 -43.11 -28.02 29.47
CA VAL A 360 -42.45 -28.59 28.28
C VAL A 360 -41.55 -27.51 27.67
N LYS A 361 -40.24 -27.67 27.78
CA LYS A 361 -39.25 -26.92 27.02
C LYS A 361 -39.43 -27.27 25.54
N ALA A 362 -39.91 -26.32 24.75
CA ALA A 362 -39.93 -26.44 23.30
C ALA A 362 -38.44 -26.35 22.81
N GLU A 363 -37.91 -27.43 22.30
CA GLU A 363 -36.62 -27.41 21.55
C GLU A 363 -36.79 -26.57 20.27
N PRO A 364 -35.79 -25.74 19.93
CA PRO A 364 -35.83 -25.00 18.67
C PRO A 364 -35.72 -25.97 17.51
N LYS A 365 -36.69 -25.99 16.61
CA LYS A 365 -36.63 -26.73 15.34
C LYS A 365 -35.43 -26.19 14.53
N ARG A 366 -34.36 -27.00 14.44
CA ARG A 366 -33.26 -26.74 13.54
C ARG A 366 -33.75 -26.87 12.11
N ALA A 367 -33.61 -25.82 11.31
CA ALA A 367 -33.79 -25.89 9.85
C ALA A 367 -32.85 -26.99 9.31
N GLY A 368 -33.40 -27.91 8.52
CA GLY A 368 -32.65 -29.04 7.98
C GLY A 368 -31.40 -28.58 7.23
N LYS A 369 -30.27 -29.25 7.47
CA LYS A 369 -29.02 -29.00 6.73
C LYS A 369 -29.26 -29.17 5.23
N LYS A 370 -28.86 -28.18 4.43
CA LYS A 370 -28.83 -28.30 2.96
C LYS A 370 -28.02 -29.53 2.57
N PRO A 371 -28.55 -30.41 1.67
CA PRO A 371 -27.81 -31.60 1.23
C PRO A 371 -26.55 -31.19 0.47
N GLY A 372 -25.44 -31.87 0.70
CA GLY A 372 -24.19 -31.66 -0.01
C GLY A 372 -24.29 -32.14 -1.48
N PRO A 373 -23.46 -31.63 -2.39
CA PRO A 373 -23.53 -31.97 -3.82
C PRO A 373 -23.43 -33.47 -4.12
N ASN A 374 -22.80 -34.26 -3.27
CA ASN A 374 -22.59 -35.69 -3.44
C ASN A 374 -23.54 -36.56 -2.61
N ASP A 375 -24.39 -35.96 -1.77
CA ASP A 375 -25.35 -36.69 -0.94
C ASP A 375 -26.50 -37.31 -1.79
N PRO A 376 -27.18 -38.35 -1.28
CA PRO A 376 -28.35 -38.86 -1.96
C PRO A 376 -29.43 -37.79 -2.07
N CYS A 377 -30.06 -37.71 -3.23
CA CYS A 377 -31.04 -36.66 -3.47
C CYS A 377 -32.28 -36.87 -2.60
N PRO A 378 -32.76 -35.82 -1.88
CA PRO A 378 -33.95 -35.91 -1.01
C PRO A 378 -35.25 -36.29 -1.73
N CYS A 379 -35.28 -36.18 -3.05
CA CYS A 379 -36.45 -36.58 -3.85
C CYS A 379 -36.65 -38.09 -3.96
N GLY A 380 -35.80 -38.92 -3.36
CA GLY A 380 -35.92 -40.39 -3.38
C GLY A 380 -35.50 -41.08 -4.71
N SER A 381 -34.87 -40.36 -5.63
CA SER A 381 -34.47 -40.89 -6.95
C SER A 381 -33.25 -41.82 -6.94
N GLY A 382 -32.58 -42.00 -5.78
CA GLY A 382 -31.34 -42.79 -5.65
C GLY A 382 -30.11 -42.19 -6.33
N LYS A 383 -30.24 -41.01 -6.97
CA LYS A 383 -29.13 -40.32 -7.62
C LYS A 383 -28.51 -39.27 -6.68
N LYS A 384 -27.22 -38.94 -6.90
CA LYS A 384 -26.55 -37.85 -6.15
C LYS A 384 -27.25 -36.52 -6.41
N TYR A 385 -27.37 -35.64 -5.37
CA TYR A 385 -28.10 -34.38 -5.45
C TYR A 385 -27.67 -33.50 -6.62
N LYS A 386 -26.36 -33.36 -6.92
CA LYS A 386 -25.83 -32.62 -8.06
C LYS A 386 -26.25 -33.15 -9.45
N LYS A 387 -26.69 -34.40 -9.53
CA LYS A 387 -27.13 -35.04 -10.79
C LYS A 387 -28.66 -35.19 -10.89
N CYS A 388 -29.41 -34.62 -9.96
CA CYS A 388 -30.85 -34.71 -9.87
C CYS A 388 -31.50 -33.35 -9.63
N CYS A 389 -31.91 -33.03 -8.41
CA CYS A 389 -32.68 -31.80 -8.10
C CYS A 389 -31.86 -30.52 -8.21
N TYR A 390 -30.53 -30.56 -7.98
CA TYR A 390 -29.66 -29.40 -8.13
C TYR A 390 -29.70 -28.75 -9.52
N LEU A 391 -30.02 -29.50 -10.57
CA LEU A 391 -30.14 -29.04 -11.95
C LEU A 391 -31.53 -28.51 -12.30
N LYS A 392 -32.52 -28.63 -11.41
CA LYS A 392 -33.87 -28.16 -11.62
C LYS A 392 -34.04 -26.70 -11.20
N PRO A 393 -34.81 -25.87 -11.97
CA PRO A 393 -35.05 -24.48 -11.60
C PRO A 393 -35.82 -24.32 -10.29
N ASP A 394 -36.63 -25.29 -9.89
CA ASP A 394 -37.50 -25.29 -8.71
C ASP A 394 -36.89 -26.09 -7.52
N ASP A 395 -35.60 -26.08 -7.34
CA ASP A 395 -34.93 -26.77 -6.26
C ASP A 395 -35.27 -26.09 -4.91
N PRO A 396 -35.94 -26.76 -3.94
CA PRO A 396 -36.33 -26.17 -2.66
C PRO A 396 -35.15 -25.89 -1.73
N TYR A 397 -33.92 -26.27 -2.10
CA TYR A 397 -32.70 -26.08 -1.33
C TYR A 397 -31.72 -25.12 -1.99
N LYS A 398 -32.10 -24.48 -3.10
CA LYS A 398 -31.30 -23.43 -3.74
C LYS A 398 -31.47 -22.08 -3.00
#